data_6cdde7fea627bb89859749d9fafbc19a
#
_entry.id   6cdde7fea627bb89859749d9fafbc19a
#
_cell.length_a   1.000
_cell.length_b   1.000
_cell.length_c   1.000
_cell.angle_alpha   90.00
_cell.angle_beta   90.00
_cell.angle_gamma   90.00
#
_symmetry.space_group_name_H-M   'P 1'
#
loop_
_entity.id
_entity.type
_entity.pdbx_description
1 polymer ?
#
loop_
_entity_poly.entity_id
_entity_poly.type
_entity_poly.pdbx_seq_one_letter_code
_entity_poly.pdbx_strand_id
1 'polypeptide(L)'
;MGLKITVHKIAMGDVEDPELYAAAPIMEFEKSAKGRWLTENSKQQMEYIVRPNPETYGWMVIIFAWLEEQDLTYYRLKWGE
;
A
#
# COMPACT_ATOMS: atom_id res chain seq x y z
N MET A 1 13.14 14.39 3.11
CA MET A 1 12.36 13.63 4.09
C MET A 1 10.90 13.61 3.67
N GLY A 2 10.32 12.43 3.53
CA GLY A 2 8.97 12.29 3.04
C GLY A 2 7.94 12.17 4.16
N LEU A 3 6.69 12.45 3.82
CA LEU A 3 5.56 12.20 4.70
C LEU A 3 5.08 10.76 4.50
N LYS A 4 4.84 10.05 5.59
CA LYS A 4 4.32 8.70 5.53
C LYS A 4 2.82 8.73 5.26
N ILE A 5 2.38 8.10 4.17
CA ILE A 5 0.97 8.05 3.80
C ILE A 5 0.54 6.62 3.49
N THR A 6 -0.73 6.33 3.73
CA THR A 6 -1.33 5.07 3.33
C THR A 6 -1.69 5.18 1.85
N VAL A 7 -1.14 4.30 1.02
CA VAL A 7 -1.35 4.37 -0.42
C VAL A 7 -2.27 3.27 -0.95
N HIS A 8 -2.42 2.18 -0.22
CA HIS A 8 -3.28 1.09 -0.67
C HIS A 8 -3.66 0.18 0.49
N LYS A 9 -4.84 -0.42 0.41
CA LYS A 9 -5.30 -1.41 1.37
C LYS A 9 -5.84 -2.61 0.59
N ILE A 10 -5.51 -3.81 1.04
CA ILE A 10 -5.93 -5.04 0.40
C ILE A 10 -6.66 -5.90 1.43
N ALA A 11 -7.93 -6.21 1.18
CA ALA A 11 -8.70 -7.10 2.05
C ALA A 11 -8.45 -8.53 1.60
N MET A 12 -8.02 -9.40 2.52
CA MET A 12 -7.68 -10.79 2.19
C MET A 12 -8.72 -11.79 2.68
N GLY A 13 -9.60 -11.39 3.59
CA GLY A 13 -10.55 -12.29 4.19
C GLY A 13 -9.94 -13.14 5.30
N ASP A 14 -10.64 -14.19 5.67
CA ASP A 14 -10.23 -15.08 6.77
C ASP A 14 -9.33 -16.19 6.23
N VAL A 15 -8.03 -15.91 6.17
CA VAL A 15 -7.02 -16.84 5.67
C VAL A 15 -6.14 -17.33 6.83
N GLU A 16 -5.63 -18.55 6.73
CA GLU A 16 -4.82 -19.15 7.80
C GLU A 16 -3.45 -18.50 7.96
N ASP A 17 -2.83 -18.13 6.84
CA ASP A 17 -1.51 -17.52 6.85
C ASP A 17 -1.56 -16.22 6.06
N PRO A 18 -1.96 -15.11 6.72
CA PRO A 18 -2.14 -13.85 6.01
C PRO A 18 -0.88 -13.30 5.37
N GLU A 19 0.28 -13.55 5.97
CA GLU A 19 1.53 -13.05 5.39
C GLU A 19 1.86 -13.77 4.09
N LEU A 20 1.62 -15.07 4.01
CA LEU A 20 1.82 -15.83 2.80
C LEU A 20 0.85 -15.41 1.71
N TYR A 21 -0.42 -15.27 2.06
CA TYR A 21 -1.46 -14.88 1.11
C TYR A 21 -1.31 -13.44 0.63
N ALA A 22 -0.65 -12.59 1.40
CA ALA A 22 -0.43 -11.20 1.03
C ALA A 22 0.56 -11.04 -0.13
N ALA A 23 1.43 -12.01 -0.35
CA ALA A 23 2.49 -11.89 -1.34
C ALA A 23 1.96 -11.60 -2.75
N ALA A 24 0.95 -12.35 -3.22
CA ALA A 24 0.41 -12.17 -4.56
C ALA A 24 -0.25 -10.80 -4.76
N PRO A 25 -1.18 -10.34 -3.88
CA PRO A 25 -1.76 -9.01 -4.02
C PRO A 25 -0.72 -7.88 -3.95
N ILE A 26 0.29 -8.02 -3.12
CA ILE A 26 1.36 -7.04 -3.04
C ILE A 26 2.12 -6.97 -4.35
N MET A 27 2.46 -8.10 -4.94
CA MET A 27 3.15 -8.14 -6.23
C MET A 27 2.30 -7.50 -7.33
N GLU A 28 1.00 -7.77 -7.34
CA GLU A 28 0.10 -7.16 -8.31
C GLU A 28 0.06 -5.65 -8.15
N PHE A 29 0.02 -5.16 -6.91
CA PHE A 29 0.06 -3.73 -6.64
C PHE A 29 1.36 -3.12 -7.16
N GLU A 30 2.49 -3.76 -6.91
CA GLU A 30 3.79 -3.26 -7.34
C GLU A 30 3.92 -3.17 -8.86
N LYS A 31 3.19 -4.03 -9.59
CA LYS A 31 3.19 -4.02 -11.05
C LYS A 31 2.21 -3.01 -11.64
N SER A 32 1.28 -2.50 -10.85
CA SER A 32 0.32 -1.51 -11.32
C SER A 32 1.01 -0.17 -11.61
N ALA A 33 0.36 0.69 -12.37
CA ALA A 33 0.90 2.03 -12.65
C ALA A 33 1.14 2.81 -11.37
N LYS A 34 0.20 2.75 -10.43
CA LYS A 34 0.31 3.41 -9.14
C LYS A 34 1.48 2.85 -8.33
N GLY A 35 1.60 1.52 -8.28
CA GLY A 35 2.68 0.86 -7.53
C GLY A 35 4.05 1.18 -8.09
N ARG A 36 4.20 1.19 -9.42
CA ARG A 36 5.46 1.54 -10.06
C ARG A 36 5.86 2.97 -9.76
N TRP A 37 4.92 3.89 -9.89
CA TRP A 37 5.20 5.29 -9.60
C TRP A 37 5.63 5.48 -8.15
N LEU A 38 4.93 4.83 -7.21
CA LEU A 38 5.26 4.91 -5.79
C LEU A 38 6.63 4.30 -5.49
N THR A 39 6.96 3.19 -6.12
CA THR A 39 8.28 2.57 -5.94
C THR A 39 9.39 3.52 -6.36
N GLU A 40 9.19 4.25 -7.46
CA GLU A 40 10.19 5.19 -7.98
C GLU A 40 10.28 6.47 -7.16
N ASN A 41 9.18 6.92 -6.57
CA ASN A 41 9.11 8.24 -5.94
C ASN A 41 9.10 8.22 -4.42
N SER A 42 8.85 7.08 -3.79
CA SER A 42 8.90 6.98 -2.33
C SER A 42 10.33 7.20 -1.84
N LYS A 43 10.48 8.01 -0.80
CA LYS A 43 11.80 8.35 -0.26
C LYS A 43 12.44 7.21 0.53
N GLN A 44 11.63 6.25 0.93
CA GLN A 44 12.08 5.02 1.58
C GLN A 44 11.36 3.87 0.92
N GLN A 45 11.84 2.67 1.13
CA GLN A 45 11.16 1.47 0.65
C GLN A 45 9.74 1.43 1.24
N MET A 46 8.75 1.15 0.42
CA MET A 46 7.36 1.05 0.89
C MET A 46 7.25 0.00 1.99
N GLU A 47 6.39 0.27 2.96
CA GLU A 47 6.15 -0.62 4.09
C GLU A 47 4.83 -1.35 3.91
N TYR A 48 4.81 -2.62 4.26
CA TYR A 48 3.64 -3.47 4.18
C TYR A 48 3.32 -4.01 5.56
N ILE A 49 2.10 -3.75 6.04
CA ILE A 49 1.67 -4.21 7.36
C ILE A 49 0.45 -5.11 7.21
N VAL A 50 0.51 -6.31 7.79
CA VAL A 50 -0.61 -7.24 7.84
C VAL A 50 -1.31 -7.06 9.18
N ARG A 51 -2.61 -6.80 9.16
CA ARG A 51 -3.40 -6.55 10.37
C ARG A 51 -4.78 -7.18 10.27
N PRO A 52 -5.45 -7.42 11.41
CA PRO A 52 -6.86 -7.80 11.38
C PRO A 52 -7.68 -6.68 10.74
N ASN A 53 -8.66 -7.05 9.93
CA ASN A 53 -9.56 -6.09 9.30
C ASN A 53 -10.64 -5.70 10.30
N PRO A 54 -10.76 -4.41 10.70
CA PRO A 54 -11.73 -4.00 11.70
C PRO A 54 -13.18 -4.09 11.26
N GLU A 55 -13.42 -4.19 9.95
CA GLU A 55 -14.78 -4.24 9.42
C GLU A 55 -15.29 -5.66 9.17
N THR A 56 -14.42 -6.64 9.16
CA THR A 56 -14.76 -8.03 8.87
C THR A 56 -13.95 -8.99 9.73
N TYR A 57 -14.26 -10.28 9.66
CA TYR A 57 -13.46 -11.32 10.30
C TYR A 57 -12.36 -11.76 9.36
N GLY A 58 -11.45 -10.95 9.10
CA GLY A 58 -10.38 -11.31 8.18
C GLY A 58 -9.16 -10.47 8.40
N TRP A 59 -8.27 -10.56 7.45
CA TRP A 59 -7.01 -9.85 7.48
C TRP A 59 -6.95 -8.81 6.38
N MET A 60 -6.09 -7.82 6.55
CA MET A 60 -5.85 -6.82 5.53
C MET A 60 -4.37 -6.48 5.48
N VAL A 61 -3.93 -6.04 4.32
CA VAL A 61 -2.60 -5.46 4.15
C VAL A 61 -2.77 -3.96 3.97
N ILE A 62 -1.95 -3.19 4.67
CA ILE A 62 -1.89 -1.74 4.49
C ILE A 62 -0.52 -1.41 3.94
N ILE A 63 -0.48 -0.65 2.86
CA ILE A 63 0.76 -0.27 2.20
C ILE A 63 1.01 1.21 2.42
N PHE A 64 2.20 1.54 2.90
CA PHE A 64 2.63 2.90 3.16
C PHE A 64 3.78 3.29 2.25
N ALA A 65 3.80 4.55 1.86
CA ALA A 65 4.91 5.14 1.14
C ALA A 65 5.28 6.48 1.75
N TRP A 66 6.46 6.97 1.45
CA TRP A 66 6.96 8.25 1.95
C TRP A 66 7.16 9.18 0.78
N LEU A 67 6.34 10.23 0.68
CA LEU A 67 6.38 11.16 -0.43
C LEU A 67 6.73 12.57 0.03
N GLU A 68 7.53 13.26 -0.80
CA GLU A 68 7.73 14.69 -0.62
C GLU A 68 6.41 15.41 -0.90
N GLU A 69 6.26 16.61 -0.37
CA GLU A 69 5.03 17.38 -0.51
C GLU A 69 4.62 17.56 -1.97
N GLN A 70 5.57 17.84 -2.83
CA GLN A 70 5.36 18.02 -4.27
C GLN A 70 4.81 16.74 -4.90
N ASP A 71 5.40 15.59 -4.57
CA ASP A 71 4.97 14.30 -5.10
C ASP A 71 3.61 13.88 -4.53
N LEU A 72 3.35 14.24 -3.29
CA LEU A 72 2.07 13.96 -2.66
C LEU A 72 0.93 14.71 -3.37
N THR A 73 1.18 15.95 -3.76
CA THR A 73 0.20 16.73 -4.53
C THR A 73 -0.11 16.04 -5.86
N TYR A 74 0.92 15.62 -6.57
CA TYR A 74 0.76 14.89 -7.84
C TYR A 74 -0.03 13.59 -7.62
N TYR A 75 0.32 12.86 -6.57
CA TYR A 75 -0.33 11.60 -6.23
C TYR A 75 -1.84 11.79 -6.00
N ARG A 76 -2.21 12.81 -5.24
CA ARG A 76 -3.62 13.09 -4.95
C ARG A 76 -4.40 13.47 -6.19
N LEU A 77 -3.79 14.26 -7.08
CA LEU A 77 -4.43 14.66 -8.32
C LEU A 77 -4.63 13.48 -9.26
N LYS A 78 -3.68 12.58 -9.32
CA LYS A 78 -3.74 11.46 -10.27
C LYS A 78 -4.60 10.30 -9.75
N TRP A 79 -4.51 9.98 -8.47
CA TRP A 79 -5.21 8.81 -7.91
C TRP A 79 -6.32 9.17 -6.93
N GLY A 80 -6.62 10.43 -6.76
CA GLY A 80 -7.84 10.88 -6.09
C GLY A 80 -7.90 10.74 -4.57
N GLU A 81 -6.77 10.87 -3.90
CA GLU A 81 -6.78 10.80 -2.44
C GLU A 81 -6.44 12.08 -1.73
#